data_c436e482f3d0157c2ec37318737fb1e8
#
_entry.id   c436e482f3d0157c2ec37318737fb1e8
#
_cell.length_a   1.000
_cell.length_b   1.000
_cell.length_c   1.000
_cell.angle_alpha   90.00
_cell.angle_beta   90.00
_cell.angle_gamma   90.00
#
_symmetry.space_group_name_H-M   'P 1'
#
loop_
_entity.id
_entity.type
_entity.pdbx_description
1 polymer ?
#
loop_
_entity_poly.entity_id
_entity_poly.type
_entity_poly.pdbx_seq_one_letter_code
_entity_poly.pdbx_strand_id
1 'polypeptide(L)'
;MNLNIVPGSGLLPAVVPGAFDAWMLLLLNYGTMSLREILEPAISIATKGYPLVPNIINTIKSVEELFRSEWTSSAEIYLPKGALPKEGDFFTNKKMAETYLKIINESEAKFQDKKEQIEQARNIWRKGFVAEEIENYCKNNSVMDTTETRHKGLLTGDDLATWSATIEKPCSYDYKNFTVCKTGPWGQGPVFLQQLALLENYDLDSLDENSPEFVHLVVEATKLAFADREAFYGDTNFNNVPMEMLLSKNYNKDRRKLITENASMEVRPGIIPGFGGNVVVRPKGQTAESFSKFDIGEPTVARFDEPLPNSLGETKGDTTHFDIIDKWGNMIAGTPSGGWLQSSPIIPNLGFCLSNRGQMFWLDEKSPACIGPKRRPRTTLSPSLALKDGLPYMVFGTPGGDQQDQWSLHLFLRHIHFGLNLQEAIDAPGFSTAHFPNSFFPRETDIGHLALEGRFPKETIKELIKRGHKVSVDSDWSLGRMTAASMDNGILKGAANPRFMQGYAIGR
;
A
#
# COMPACT_ATOMS: atom_id res chain seq x y z
N MET A 1 -22.73 11.64 13.27
CA MET A 1 -21.52 12.44 13.03
C MET A 1 -21.71 13.15 11.70
N ASN A 2 -21.52 14.46 11.64
CA ASN A 2 -21.65 15.22 10.37
C ASN A 2 -20.32 15.16 9.61
N LEU A 3 -19.93 13.98 9.13
CA LEU A 3 -18.71 13.78 8.39
C LEU A 3 -19.03 13.64 6.89
N ASN A 4 -18.30 14.36 6.04
CA ASN A 4 -18.38 14.23 4.59
C ASN A 4 -17.41 13.16 4.04
N ILE A 5 -16.44 12.76 4.86
CA ILE A 5 -15.38 11.80 4.53
C ILE A 5 -14.96 11.07 5.80
N VAL A 6 -14.49 9.84 5.67
CA VAL A 6 -13.91 9.10 6.80
C VAL A 6 -12.56 9.71 7.19
N PRO A 7 -12.30 9.97 8.48
CA PRO A 7 -11.02 10.53 8.92
C PRO A 7 -9.82 9.70 8.51
N GLY A 8 -8.67 10.35 8.35
CA GLY A 8 -7.41 9.71 7.94
C GLY A 8 -6.64 9.03 9.08
N SER A 9 -7.03 9.26 10.33
CA SER A 9 -6.34 8.72 11.52
C SER A 9 -7.30 8.54 12.69
N GLY A 10 -6.79 8.04 13.81
CA GLY A 10 -7.56 7.80 15.02
C GLY A 10 -8.27 6.44 15.01
N LEU A 11 -9.27 6.29 15.88
CA LEU A 11 -9.96 5.01 16.05
C LEU A 11 -11.17 4.84 15.12
N LEU A 12 -11.73 5.94 14.60
CA LEU A 12 -12.92 5.88 13.76
C LEU A 12 -12.68 5.15 12.41
N PRO A 13 -11.56 5.36 11.70
CA PRO A 13 -11.24 4.64 10.46
C PRO A 13 -10.60 3.27 10.71
N ALA A 14 -10.52 2.80 11.96
CA ALA A 14 -9.93 1.51 12.27
C ALA A 14 -10.72 0.36 11.63
N VAL A 15 -10.00 -0.63 11.09
CA VAL A 15 -10.57 -1.87 10.55
C VAL A 15 -9.93 -3.06 11.24
N VAL A 16 -10.54 -4.24 11.11
CA VAL A 16 -10.02 -5.48 11.70
C VAL A 16 -8.57 -5.69 11.30
N PRO A 17 -7.62 -5.86 12.25
CA PRO A 17 -6.20 -6.06 11.96
C PRO A 17 -5.95 -7.49 11.45
N GLY A 18 -6.13 -7.67 10.14
CA GLY A 18 -6.16 -8.97 9.48
C GLY A 18 -4.81 -9.60 9.16
N ALA A 19 -3.70 -8.86 9.22
CA ALA A 19 -2.40 -9.36 8.78
C ALA A 19 -1.95 -10.59 9.57
N PHE A 20 -2.10 -10.60 10.90
CA PHE A 20 -1.70 -11.75 11.73
C PHE A 20 -2.47 -13.01 11.33
N ASP A 21 -3.80 -12.93 11.18
CA ASP A 21 -4.62 -14.08 10.76
C ASP A 21 -4.22 -14.59 9.36
N ALA A 22 -3.89 -13.68 8.44
CA ALA A 22 -3.43 -14.03 7.09
C ALA A 22 -2.08 -14.77 7.11
N TRP A 23 -1.10 -14.32 7.92
CA TRP A 23 0.18 -15.00 8.08
C TRP A 23 0.02 -16.38 8.73
N MET A 24 -0.85 -16.48 9.72
CA MET A 24 -1.15 -17.78 10.34
C MET A 24 -1.86 -18.73 9.37
N LEU A 25 -2.77 -18.23 8.55
CA LEU A 25 -3.41 -19.04 7.50
C LEU A 25 -2.42 -19.53 6.45
N LEU A 26 -1.46 -18.67 6.06
CA LEU A 26 -0.37 -19.05 5.16
C LEU A 26 0.51 -20.14 5.79
N LEU A 27 0.92 -19.96 7.05
CA LEU A 27 1.71 -20.93 7.81
C LEU A 27 0.99 -22.27 7.95
N LEU A 28 -0.31 -22.26 8.24
CA LEU A 28 -1.13 -23.45 8.41
C LEU A 28 -1.21 -24.31 7.14
N ASN A 29 -1.36 -23.65 5.97
CA ASN A 29 -1.61 -24.35 4.71
C ASN A 29 -0.33 -24.70 3.94
N TYR A 30 0.71 -23.89 4.07
CA TYR A 30 1.92 -24.01 3.23
C TYR A 30 3.22 -24.06 4.03
N GLY A 31 3.19 -23.69 5.32
CA GLY A 31 4.38 -23.64 6.16
C GLY A 31 4.74 -25.01 6.77
N THR A 32 6.01 -25.14 7.13
CA THR A 32 6.56 -26.33 7.81
C THR A 32 7.10 -26.03 9.21
N MET A 33 7.34 -24.75 9.51
CA MET A 33 7.87 -24.30 10.80
C MET A 33 6.76 -24.22 11.88
N SER A 34 7.15 -24.24 13.12
CA SER A 34 6.22 -24.02 14.24
C SER A 34 5.90 -22.52 14.41
N LEU A 35 4.82 -22.24 15.15
CA LEU A 35 4.42 -20.90 15.52
C LEU A 35 5.57 -20.14 16.24
N ARG A 36 6.26 -20.80 17.16
CA ARG A 36 7.40 -20.23 17.91
C ARG A 36 8.56 -19.88 16.99
N GLU A 37 8.98 -20.81 16.13
CA GLU A 37 10.11 -20.57 15.20
C GLU A 37 9.87 -19.37 14.28
N ILE A 38 8.61 -19.13 13.86
CA ILE A 38 8.27 -18.00 13.00
C ILE A 38 8.23 -16.68 13.77
N LEU A 39 7.73 -16.66 15.01
CA LEU A 39 7.56 -15.42 15.77
C LEU A 39 8.78 -15.02 16.60
N GLU A 40 9.66 -15.97 16.96
CA GLU A 40 10.81 -15.70 17.82
C GLU A 40 11.76 -14.60 17.28
N PRO A 41 12.08 -14.52 15.97
CA PRO A 41 12.88 -13.41 15.44
C PRO A 41 12.24 -12.05 15.69
N ALA A 42 10.93 -11.90 15.46
CA ALA A 42 10.19 -10.66 15.69
C ALA A 42 10.17 -10.30 17.20
N ILE A 43 9.94 -11.29 18.06
CA ILE A 43 9.98 -11.13 19.53
C ILE A 43 11.38 -10.68 19.97
N SER A 44 12.42 -11.31 19.43
CA SER A 44 13.81 -10.95 19.75
C SER A 44 14.12 -9.50 19.37
N ILE A 45 13.73 -9.07 18.18
CA ILE A 45 13.93 -7.70 17.69
C ILE A 45 13.14 -6.71 18.55
N ALA A 46 11.87 -7.00 18.84
CA ALA A 46 11.03 -6.13 19.68
C ALA A 46 11.56 -6.00 21.11
N THR A 47 12.20 -7.05 21.64
CA THR A 47 12.77 -7.08 23.01
C THR A 47 14.13 -6.44 23.06
N LYS A 48 15.06 -6.81 22.17
CA LYS A 48 16.46 -6.35 22.17
C LYS A 48 16.63 -4.99 21.49
N GLY A 49 15.72 -4.66 20.60
CA GLY A 49 15.73 -3.43 19.82
C GLY A 49 16.53 -3.54 18.53
N TYR A 50 16.37 -2.50 17.74
CA TYR A 50 17.12 -2.25 16.51
C TYR A 50 17.50 -0.76 16.43
N PRO A 51 18.61 -0.41 15.77
CA PRO A 51 19.04 0.99 15.68
C PRO A 51 18.07 1.79 14.80
N LEU A 52 17.66 2.96 15.32
CA LEU A 52 16.81 3.87 14.57
C LEU A 52 17.57 4.60 13.48
N VAL A 53 16.96 4.65 12.30
CA VAL A 53 17.44 5.45 11.15
C VAL A 53 16.82 6.84 11.17
N PRO A 54 17.47 7.86 10.53
CA PRO A 54 17.01 9.25 10.55
C PRO A 54 15.53 9.44 10.15
N ASN A 55 15.05 8.74 9.13
CA ASN A 55 13.68 8.88 8.65
C ASN A 55 12.62 8.48 9.68
N ILE A 56 12.88 7.46 10.49
CA ILE A 56 11.97 7.07 11.58
C ILE A 56 11.91 8.18 12.64
N ILE A 57 13.06 8.76 12.98
CA ILE A 57 13.16 9.85 13.96
C ILE A 57 12.43 11.08 13.46
N ASN A 58 12.61 11.44 12.21
CA ASN A 58 11.92 12.59 11.60
C ASN A 58 10.39 12.39 11.61
N THR A 59 9.93 11.18 11.33
CA THR A 59 8.50 10.83 11.42
C THR A 59 7.99 10.93 12.86
N ILE A 60 8.72 10.44 13.86
CA ILE A 60 8.35 10.60 15.28
C ILE A 60 8.32 12.10 15.65
N LYS A 61 9.30 12.87 15.21
CA LYS A 61 9.39 14.31 15.47
C LYS A 61 8.20 15.07 14.88
N SER A 62 7.73 14.72 13.68
CA SER A 62 6.59 15.41 13.04
C SER A 62 5.27 15.24 13.81
N VAL A 63 5.15 14.19 14.62
CA VAL A 63 3.97 13.89 15.45
C VAL A 63 4.23 13.94 16.95
N GLU A 64 5.37 14.47 17.37
CA GLU A 64 5.75 14.55 18.78
C GLU A 64 4.72 15.29 19.63
N GLU A 65 4.20 16.43 19.14
CA GLU A 65 3.19 17.20 19.85
C GLU A 65 1.89 16.40 20.03
N LEU A 66 1.44 15.70 18.96
CA LEU A 66 0.27 14.83 19.03
C LEU A 66 0.45 13.73 20.08
N PHE A 67 1.62 13.09 20.11
CA PHE A 67 1.89 12.03 21.09
C PHE A 67 1.89 12.54 22.52
N ARG A 68 2.50 13.71 22.76
CA ARG A 68 2.55 14.29 24.10
C ARG A 68 1.20 14.78 24.60
N SER A 69 0.41 15.40 23.74
CA SER A 69 -0.85 16.06 24.13
C SER A 69 -2.08 15.16 24.04
N GLU A 70 -2.11 14.23 23.07
CA GLU A 70 -3.32 13.50 22.72
C GLU A 70 -3.14 11.96 22.74
N TRP A 71 -2.03 11.46 22.20
CA TRP A 71 -1.79 10.02 22.08
C TRP A 71 -0.71 9.54 23.06
N THR A 72 -0.97 9.71 24.34
CA THR A 72 0.02 9.47 25.40
C THR A 72 0.55 8.03 25.43
N SER A 73 -0.26 7.05 25.07
CA SER A 73 0.21 5.65 24.93
C SER A 73 1.22 5.46 23.80
N SER A 74 1.13 6.27 22.72
CA SER A 74 2.17 6.30 21.69
C SER A 74 3.44 7.00 22.19
N ALA A 75 3.29 8.06 23.00
CA ALA A 75 4.43 8.73 23.60
C ALA A 75 5.26 7.79 24.49
N GLU A 76 4.62 6.90 25.25
CA GLU A 76 5.31 5.91 26.10
C GLU A 76 6.25 4.99 25.31
N ILE A 77 5.90 4.65 24.06
CA ILE A 77 6.67 3.77 23.19
C ILE A 77 7.68 4.57 22.34
N TYR A 78 7.24 5.64 21.69
CA TYR A 78 8.03 6.35 20.68
C TYR A 78 8.89 7.50 21.22
N LEU A 79 8.61 7.96 22.45
CA LEU A 79 9.38 8.99 23.14
C LEU A 79 9.98 8.42 24.45
N PRO A 80 10.93 7.48 24.37
CA PRO A 80 11.48 6.80 25.53
C PRO A 80 12.05 7.82 26.51
N LYS A 81 11.73 7.67 27.81
CA LYS A 81 12.08 8.64 28.86
C LYS A 81 11.59 10.08 28.62
N GLY A 82 10.52 10.23 27.80
CA GLY A 82 9.94 11.51 27.47
C GLY A 82 10.75 12.36 26.48
N ALA A 83 11.74 11.78 25.79
CA ALA A 83 12.59 12.49 24.83
C ALA A 83 12.51 11.89 23.44
N LEU A 84 12.72 12.74 22.41
CA LEU A 84 12.86 12.28 21.03
C LEU A 84 14.13 11.39 20.95
N PRO A 85 14.03 10.18 20.37
CA PRO A 85 15.19 9.32 20.19
C PRO A 85 16.20 9.93 19.21
N LYS A 86 17.45 9.47 19.27
CA LYS A 86 18.53 9.89 18.38
C LYS A 86 18.87 8.79 17.39
N GLU A 87 19.52 9.17 16.29
CA GLU A 87 20.06 8.22 15.33
C GLU A 87 20.97 7.19 16.03
N GLY A 88 20.75 5.93 15.72
CA GLY A 88 21.48 4.82 16.32
C GLY A 88 20.98 4.37 17.69
N ASP A 89 20.06 5.11 18.33
CA ASP A 89 19.42 4.62 19.55
C ASP A 89 18.66 3.32 19.27
N PHE A 90 18.73 2.38 20.21
CA PHE A 90 18.01 1.12 20.07
C PHE A 90 16.54 1.28 20.46
N PHE A 91 15.67 1.10 19.50
CA PHE A 91 14.22 1.12 19.70
C PHE A 91 13.72 -0.26 20.10
N THR A 92 13.01 -0.34 21.21
CA THR A 92 12.38 -1.56 21.72
C THR A 92 10.87 -1.39 21.85
N ASN A 93 10.13 -2.46 21.63
CA ASN A 93 8.69 -2.53 21.91
C ASN A 93 8.37 -3.81 22.69
N LYS A 94 8.64 -3.78 23.97
CA LYS A 94 8.47 -4.94 24.86
C LYS A 94 7.02 -5.40 24.96
N LYS A 95 6.05 -4.49 24.85
CA LYS A 95 4.62 -4.84 24.90
C LYS A 95 4.20 -5.69 23.71
N MET A 96 4.68 -5.36 22.52
CA MET A 96 4.43 -6.18 21.32
C MET A 96 5.08 -7.57 21.46
N ALA A 97 6.30 -7.64 22.00
CA ALA A 97 6.95 -8.91 22.28
C ALA A 97 6.17 -9.75 23.30
N GLU A 98 5.68 -9.15 24.38
CA GLU A 98 4.82 -9.79 25.38
C GLU A 98 3.53 -10.34 24.77
N THR A 99 2.89 -9.57 23.85
CA THR A 99 1.70 -10.01 23.12
C THR A 99 1.96 -11.27 22.30
N TYR A 100 3.02 -11.31 21.52
CA TYR A 100 3.37 -12.50 20.74
C TYR A 100 3.77 -13.70 21.62
N LEU A 101 4.54 -13.45 22.67
CA LEU A 101 4.90 -14.52 23.64
C LEU A 101 3.67 -15.10 24.32
N LYS A 102 2.69 -14.28 24.70
CA LYS A 102 1.45 -14.75 25.32
C LYS A 102 0.64 -15.60 24.34
N ILE A 103 0.53 -15.21 23.08
CA ILE A 103 -0.13 -16.01 22.04
C ILE A 103 0.53 -17.37 21.88
N ILE A 104 1.87 -17.43 21.79
CA ILE A 104 2.62 -18.67 21.68
C ILE A 104 2.38 -19.56 22.91
N ASN A 105 2.59 -19.02 24.10
CA ASN A 105 2.50 -19.79 25.36
C ASN A 105 1.11 -20.37 25.59
N GLU A 106 0.03 -19.59 25.33
CA GLU A 106 -1.34 -20.08 25.45
C GLU A 106 -1.68 -21.13 24.39
N SER A 107 -1.09 -21.03 23.19
CA SER A 107 -1.31 -22.02 22.12
C SER A 107 -0.59 -23.34 22.41
N GLU A 108 0.66 -23.27 22.87
CA GLU A 108 1.48 -24.43 23.23
C GLU A 108 0.98 -25.15 24.50
N ALA A 109 0.48 -24.38 25.47
CA ALA A 109 -0.10 -24.96 26.69
C ALA A 109 -1.39 -25.76 26.41
N LYS A 110 -2.13 -25.37 25.36
CA LYS A 110 -3.42 -25.99 25.04
C LYS A 110 -3.31 -27.17 24.08
N PHE A 111 -2.37 -27.12 23.13
CA PHE A 111 -2.22 -28.13 22.09
C PHE A 111 -0.77 -28.55 21.87
N GLN A 112 -0.57 -29.83 21.52
CA GLN A 112 0.75 -30.37 21.17
C GLN A 112 1.00 -30.37 19.65
N ASP A 113 -0.05 -30.47 18.86
CA ASP A 113 0.03 -30.46 17.39
C ASP A 113 0.27 -29.04 16.86
N LYS A 114 1.21 -28.91 15.93
CA LYS A 114 1.60 -27.61 15.35
C LYS A 114 0.43 -26.88 14.67
N LYS A 115 -0.43 -27.60 13.95
CA LYS A 115 -1.57 -27.00 13.25
C LYS A 115 -2.62 -26.52 14.22
N GLU A 116 -2.89 -27.28 15.27
CA GLU A 116 -3.80 -26.88 16.34
C GLU A 116 -3.26 -25.67 17.10
N GLN A 117 -1.94 -25.56 17.33
CA GLN A 117 -1.32 -24.36 17.92
C GLN A 117 -1.51 -23.12 17.03
N ILE A 118 -1.33 -23.24 15.72
CA ILE A 118 -1.54 -22.13 14.76
C ILE A 118 -3.02 -21.72 14.73
N GLU A 119 -3.94 -22.66 14.70
CA GLU A 119 -5.39 -22.34 14.78
C GLU A 119 -5.77 -21.72 16.12
N GLN A 120 -5.17 -22.14 17.22
CA GLN A 120 -5.37 -21.52 18.52
C GLN A 120 -4.81 -20.08 18.54
N ALA A 121 -3.67 -19.80 17.93
CA ALA A 121 -3.13 -18.45 17.81
C ALA A 121 -4.09 -17.53 17.02
N ARG A 122 -4.70 -18.02 15.94
CA ARG A 122 -5.76 -17.33 15.20
C ARG A 122 -7.00 -17.06 16.07
N ASN A 123 -7.41 -18.03 16.87
CA ASN A 123 -8.53 -17.88 17.79
C ASN A 123 -8.24 -16.87 18.91
N ILE A 124 -7.02 -16.86 19.47
CA ILE A 124 -6.60 -15.87 20.48
C ILE A 124 -6.63 -14.46 19.90
N TRP A 125 -6.17 -14.30 18.65
CA TRP A 125 -6.20 -13.01 17.95
C TRP A 125 -7.63 -12.50 17.76
N ARG A 126 -8.53 -13.37 17.32
CA ARG A 126 -9.88 -12.99 16.89
C ARG A 126 -10.90 -12.97 18.03
N LYS A 127 -10.72 -13.79 19.06
CA LYS A 127 -11.74 -14.04 20.11
C LYS A 127 -11.18 -14.01 21.53
N GLY A 128 -9.86 -13.94 21.71
CA GLY A 128 -9.20 -13.92 22.99
C GLY A 128 -8.77 -12.51 23.39
N PHE A 129 -7.76 -12.44 24.26
CA PHE A 129 -7.32 -11.19 24.87
C PHE A 129 -6.97 -10.08 23.88
N VAL A 130 -6.50 -10.41 22.66
CA VAL A 130 -6.21 -9.39 21.63
C VAL A 130 -7.49 -8.68 21.18
N ALA A 131 -8.55 -9.44 20.88
CA ALA A 131 -9.84 -8.87 20.49
C ALA A 131 -10.47 -8.08 21.63
N GLU A 132 -10.39 -8.61 22.86
CA GLU A 132 -10.91 -7.96 24.08
C GLU A 132 -10.25 -6.60 24.33
N GLU A 133 -8.92 -6.53 24.22
CA GLU A 133 -8.17 -5.27 24.40
C GLU A 133 -8.49 -4.24 23.31
N ILE A 134 -8.66 -4.69 22.06
CA ILE A 134 -9.04 -3.80 20.94
C ILE A 134 -10.44 -3.23 21.18
N GLU A 135 -11.43 -4.08 21.50
CA GLU A 135 -12.80 -3.64 21.78
C GLU A 135 -12.85 -2.67 22.95
N ASN A 136 -12.21 -3.03 24.07
CA ASN A 136 -12.15 -2.20 25.28
C ASN A 136 -11.52 -0.84 24.99
N TYR A 137 -10.43 -0.81 24.21
CA TYR A 137 -9.78 0.43 23.85
C TYR A 137 -10.66 1.31 22.95
N CYS A 138 -11.26 0.75 21.90
CA CYS A 138 -12.16 1.46 21.01
C CYS A 138 -13.40 2.01 21.72
N LYS A 139 -13.98 1.25 22.63
CA LYS A 139 -15.20 1.61 23.37
C LYS A 139 -14.97 2.70 24.42
N ASN A 140 -13.82 2.65 25.12
CA ASN A 140 -13.57 3.48 26.28
C ASN A 140 -12.78 4.75 26.02
N ASN A 141 -12.05 4.83 24.88
CA ASN A 141 -11.23 5.97 24.54
C ASN A 141 -11.81 6.78 23.39
N SER A 142 -11.74 8.11 23.55
CA SER A 142 -12.07 9.08 22.51
C SER A 142 -10.78 9.81 22.17
N VAL A 143 -10.28 9.61 20.95
CA VAL A 143 -8.95 10.07 20.54
C VAL A 143 -9.03 11.11 19.44
N MET A 144 -8.08 12.06 19.45
CA MET A 144 -7.92 13.07 18.42
C MET A 144 -7.62 12.41 17.07
N ASP A 145 -8.27 12.89 16.01
CA ASP A 145 -8.04 12.44 14.65
C ASP A 145 -7.83 13.61 13.66
N THR A 146 -7.74 13.32 12.37
CA THR A 146 -7.51 14.30 11.29
C THR A 146 -8.61 15.36 11.17
N THR A 147 -9.76 15.20 11.80
CA THR A 147 -10.83 16.20 11.84
C THR A 147 -10.66 17.23 12.97
N GLU A 148 -9.54 17.14 13.73
CA GLU A 148 -9.27 17.93 14.94
C GLU A 148 -10.34 17.78 16.02
N THR A 149 -11.08 16.68 15.98
CA THR A 149 -12.04 16.28 17.02
C THR A 149 -11.69 14.90 17.57
N ARG A 150 -12.30 14.55 18.71
CA ARG A 150 -12.05 13.24 19.33
C ARG A 150 -13.22 12.31 19.07
N HIS A 151 -12.90 11.13 18.49
CA HIS A 151 -13.88 10.10 18.24
C HIS A 151 -13.49 8.77 18.88
N LYS A 152 -14.50 7.99 19.24
CA LYS A 152 -14.35 6.59 19.65
C LYS A 152 -14.23 5.69 18.43
N GLY A 153 -13.62 4.51 18.62
CA GLY A 153 -13.63 3.46 17.60
C GLY A 153 -14.99 2.76 17.48
N LEU A 154 -15.19 2.13 16.34
CA LEU A 154 -16.40 1.36 16.04
C LEU A 154 -16.17 -0.16 16.09
N LEU A 155 -14.91 -0.61 16.15
CA LEU A 155 -14.59 -2.05 16.20
C LEU A 155 -15.09 -2.68 17.51
N THR A 156 -15.73 -3.83 17.35
CA THR A 156 -16.25 -4.68 18.44
C THR A 156 -15.57 -6.04 18.42
N GLY A 157 -15.71 -6.79 19.51
CA GLY A 157 -15.28 -8.18 19.58
C GLY A 157 -15.96 -9.07 18.53
N ASP A 158 -17.22 -8.78 18.18
CA ASP A 158 -17.95 -9.50 17.13
C ASP A 158 -17.36 -9.26 15.74
N ASP A 159 -16.88 -8.04 15.44
CA ASP A 159 -16.21 -7.76 14.17
C ASP A 159 -14.95 -8.60 14.02
N LEU A 160 -14.13 -8.67 15.07
CA LEU A 160 -12.91 -9.48 15.09
C LEU A 160 -13.23 -10.98 15.04
N ALA A 161 -14.23 -11.44 15.79
CA ALA A 161 -14.60 -12.85 15.90
C ALA A 161 -15.17 -13.43 14.60
N THR A 162 -15.91 -12.62 13.84
CA THR A 162 -16.61 -13.04 12.62
C THR A 162 -15.77 -12.89 11.35
N TRP A 163 -14.73 -12.07 11.37
CA TRP A 163 -13.83 -11.91 10.24
C TRP A 163 -12.69 -12.95 10.26
N SER A 164 -12.27 -13.42 9.11
CA SER A 164 -11.06 -14.23 8.93
C SER A 164 -10.45 -13.98 7.57
N ALA A 165 -9.12 -14.15 7.48
CA ALA A 165 -8.41 -14.12 6.22
C ALA A 165 -8.88 -15.24 5.29
N THR A 166 -8.85 -14.98 3.97
CA THR A 166 -9.25 -15.91 2.93
C THR A 166 -8.13 -16.14 1.93
N ILE A 167 -8.15 -17.30 1.27
CA ILE A 167 -7.31 -17.59 0.11
C ILE A 167 -8.15 -17.31 -1.13
N GLU A 168 -7.74 -16.36 -1.93
CA GLU A 168 -8.49 -15.91 -3.10
C GLU A 168 -7.72 -16.20 -4.39
N LYS A 169 -8.47 -16.46 -5.47
CA LYS A 169 -7.86 -16.60 -6.79
C LYS A 169 -7.34 -15.22 -7.25
N PRO A 170 -6.09 -15.13 -7.73
CA PRO A 170 -5.58 -13.88 -8.25
C PRO A 170 -6.30 -13.46 -9.55
N CYS A 171 -6.34 -12.15 -9.82
CA CYS A 171 -6.57 -11.64 -11.16
C CYS A 171 -5.29 -11.79 -11.98
N SER A 172 -5.40 -12.08 -13.26
CA SER A 172 -4.25 -12.21 -14.14
C SER A 172 -4.50 -11.60 -15.53
N TYR A 173 -3.41 -11.24 -16.20
CA TYR A 173 -3.42 -10.78 -17.59
C TYR A 173 -2.18 -11.29 -18.31
N ASP A 174 -2.40 -11.82 -19.52
CA ASP A 174 -1.32 -12.28 -20.39
C ASP A 174 -0.81 -11.11 -21.24
N TYR A 175 0.48 -10.80 -21.11
CA TYR A 175 1.16 -9.72 -21.80
C TYR A 175 2.47 -10.22 -22.42
N LYS A 176 2.57 -10.23 -23.75
CA LYS A 176 3.64 -10.94 -24.48
C LYS A 176 3.70 -12.41 -24.03
N ASN A 177 4.85 -12.89 -23.58
CA ASN A 177 5.03 -14.23 -23.03
C ASN A 177 5.01 -14.29 -21.49
N PHE A 178 4.44 -13.26 -20.86
CA PHE A 178 4.27 -13.19 -19.40
C PHE A 178 2.79 -13.27 -19.01
N THR A 179 2.51 -14.00 -17.93
CA THR A 179 1.24 -13.92 -17.21
C THR A 179 1.48 -13.18 -15.89
N VAL A 180 0.94 -11.97 -15.75
CA VAL A 180 1.05 -11.19 -14.52
C VAL A 180 -0.14 -11.46 -13.63
N CYS A 181 0.13 -11.82 -12.37
CA CYS A 181 -0.86 -12.08 -11.34
C CYS A 181 -0.87 -10.96 -10.29
N LYS A 182 -2.06 -10.51 -9.92
CA LYS A 182 -2.31 -9.46 -8.94
C LYS A 182 -3.44 -9.86 -8.01
N THR A 183 -3.57 -9.17 -6.86
CA THR A 183 -4.73 -9.31 -5.98
C THR A 183 -6.02 -8.87 -6.68
N GLY A 184 -7.18 -9.29 -6.15
CA GLY A 184 -8.50 -8.95 -6.68
C GLY A 184 -8.90 -7.47 -6.44
N PRO A 185 -10.10 -7.05 -6.94
CA PRO A 185 -10.50 -5.64 -6.99
C PRO A 185 -10.98 -5.03 -5.66
N TRP A 186 -10.93 -5.75 -4.54
CA TRP A 186 -10.97 -5.14 -3.22
C TRP A 186 -9.60 -4.52 -2.84
N GLY A 187 -8.53 -4.87 -3.58
CA GLY A 187 -7.28 -4.14 -3.69
C GLY A 187 -7.25 -3.33 -4.98
N GLN A 188 -6.11 -2.73 -5.30
CA GLN A 188 -5.96 -2.00 -6.57
C GLN A 188 -5.18 -2.79 -7.65
N GLY A 189 -4.73 -4.01 -7.35
CA GLY A 189 -3.90 -4.82 -8.26
C GLY A 189 -4.37 -4.87 -9.71
N PRO A 190 -5.69 -5.02 -10.01
CA PRO A 190 -6.13 -5.07 -11.40
C PRO A 190 -5.92 -3.78 -12.20
N VAL A 191 -5.63 -2.62 -11.56
CA VAL A 191 -5.18 -1.39 -12.26
C VAL A 191 -3.92 -1.66 -13.06
N PHE A 192 -2.95 -2.37 -12.48
CA PHE A 192 -1.72 -2.76 -13.19
C PHE A 192 -2.05 -3.59 -14.44
N LEU A 193 -2.93 -4.59 -14.31
CA LEU A 193 -3.32 -5.46 -15.41
C LEU A 193 -4.04 -4.70 -16.52
N GLN A 194 -4.89 -3.75 -16.15
CA GLN A 194 -5.60 -2.91 -17.12
C GLN A 194 -4.64 -1.94 -17.82
N GLN A 195 -3.63 -1.41 -17.14
CA GLN A 195 -2.58 -0.60 -17.78
C GLN A 195 -1.84 -1.43 -18.85
N LEU A 196 -1.50 -2.69 -18.57
CA LEU A 196 -0.93 -3.58 -19.58
C LEU A 196 -1.88 -3.77 -20.79
N ALA A 197 -3.17 -4.02 -20.52
CA ALA A 197 -4.16 -4.17 -21.56
C ALA A 197 -4.33 -2.90 -22.43
N LEU A 198 -4.21 -1.72 -21.83
CA LEU A 198 -4.22 -0.43 -22.52
C LEU A 198 -2.96 -0.21 -23.37
N LEU A 199 -1.80 -0.71 -22.93
CA LEU A 199 -0.51 -0.51 -23.59
C LEU A 199 -0.19 -1.60 -24.62
N GLU A 200 -0.88 -2.73 -24.62
CA GLU A 200 -0.55 -3.95 -25.42
C GLU A 200 -0.31 -3.69 -26.92
N ASN A 201 -0.96 -2.70 -27.51
CA ASN A 201 -0.88 -2.46 -28.96
C ASN A 201 0.01 -1.26 -29.34
N TYR A 202 0.71 -0.67 -28.40
CA TYR A 202 1.75 0.33 -28.69
C TYR A 202 3.09 -0.38 -28.88
N ASP A 203 3.88 0.07 -29.83
CA ASP A 203 5.23 -0.41 -30.06
C ASP A 203 6.20 0.24 -29.07
N LEU A 204 6.15 -0.24 -27.82
CA LEU A 204 7.03 0.28 -26.76
C LEU A 204 8.49 -0.12 -26.96
N ASP A 205 8.74 -1.21 -27.69
CA ASP A 205 10.11 -1.68 -27.95
C ASP A 205 10.92 -0.70 -28.84
N SER A 206 10.24 0.14 -29.62
CA SER A 206 10.88 1.16 -30.47
C SER A 206 11.16 2.49 -29.78
N LEU A 207 10.66 2.67 -28.54
CA LEU A 207 10.81 3.92 -27.79
C LEU A 207 12.09 3.91 -26.96
N ASP A 208 12.53 5.11 -26.52
CA ASP A 208 13.48 5.25 -25.42
C ASP A 208 12.74 5.25 -24.09
N GLU A 209 13.27 4.59 -23.07
CA GLU A 209 12.65 4.42 -21.75
C GLU A 209 12.41 5.72 -20.96
N ASN A 210 13.12 6.80 -21.34
CA ASN A 210 13.00 8.14 -20.77
C ASN A 210 12.41 9.14 -21.77
N SER A 211 11.91 8.67 -22.92
CA SER A 211 11.28 9.52 -23.91
C SER A 211 9.96 10.12 -23.43
N PRO A 212 9.56 11.30 -23.93
CA PRO A 212 8.28 11.89 -23.60
C PRO A 212 7.10 11.04 -24.10
N GLU A 213 7.29 10.28 -25.19
CA GLU A 213 6.29 9.35 -25.73
C GLU A 213 6.01 8.23 -24.74
N PHE A 214 7.03 7.55 -24.23
CA PHE A 214 6.89 6.47 -23.25
C PHE A 214 6.19 6.98 -21.99
N VAL A 215 6.67 8.06 -21.39
CA VAL A 215 6.11 8.65 -20.18
C VAL A 215 4.64 9.03 -20.39
N HIS A 216 4.35 9.72 -21.51
CA HIS A 216 2.97 10.16 -21.83
C HIS A 216 2.02 8.98 -21.98
N LEU A 217 2.37 7.96 -22.77
CA LEU A 217 1.53 6.77 -22.98
C LEU A 217 1.24 6.05 -21.67
N VAL A 218 2.26 5.83 -20.84
CA VAL A 218 2.10 5.16 -19.54
C VAL A 218 1.21 5.99 -18.61
N VAL A 219 1.40 7.30 -18.55
CA VAL A 219 0.59 8.20 -17.70
C VAL A 219 -0.85 8.26 -18.15
N GLU A 220 -1.14 8.36 -19.46
CA GLU A 220 -2.52 8.38 -19.95
C GLU A 220 -3.23 7.02 -19.75
N ALA A 221 -2.53 5.90 -19.93
CA ALA A 221 -3.04 4.57 -19.59
C ALA A 221 -3.34 4.46 -18.07
N THR A 222 -2.45 4.99 -17.24
CA THR A 222 -2.65 5.06 -15.78
C THR A 222 -3.90 5.85 -15.43
N LYS A 223 -4.09 7.04 -15.99
CA LYS A 223 -5.29 7.87 -15.74
C LYS A 223 -6.59 7.12 -16.06
N LEU A 224 -6.63 6.39 -17.17
CA LEU A 224 -7.81 5.61 -17.56
C LEU A 224 -8.06 4.43 -16.62
N ALA A 225 -7.04 3.67 -16.26
CA ALA A 225 -7.16 2.51 -15.39
C ALA A 225 -7.57 2.92 -13.95
N PHE A 226 -7.01 4.02 -13.42
CA PHE A 226 -7.41 4.55 -12.12
C PHE A 226 -8.81 5.17 -12.12
N ALA A 227 -9.26 5.77 -13.22
CA ALA A 227 -10.65 6.22 -13.34
C ALA A 227 -11.63 5.04 -13.27
N ASP A 228 -11.30 3.92 -13.93
CA ASP A 228 -12.09 2.69 -13.86
C ASP A 228 -12.03 2.05 -12.48
N ARG A 229 -10.88 2.11 -11.77
CA ARG A 229 -10.78 1.70 -10.37
C ARG A 229 -11.83 2.39 -9.49
N GLU A 230 -11.94 3.70 -9.60
CA GLU A 230 -12.91 4.46 -8.79
C GLU A 230 -14.36 4.13 -9.14
N ALA A 231 -14.64 3.86 -10.42
CA ALA A 231 -16.00 3.57 -10.87
C ALA A 231 -16.47 2.13 -10.54
N PHE A 232 -15.56 1.16 -10.46
CA PHE A 232 -15.95 -0.25 -10.44
C PHE A 232 -15.44 -1.06 -9.25
N TYR A 233 -14.30 -0.68 -8.61
CA TYR A 233 -13.66 -1.53 -7.61
C TYR A 233 -14.27 -1.40 -6.22
N GLY A 234 -14.40 -2.54 -5.57
CA GLY A 234 -14.88 -2.67 -4.20
C GLY A 234 -14.79 -4.11 -3.72
N ASP A 235 -15.32 -4.38 -2.53
CA ASP A 235 -15.34 -5.74 -1.97
C ASP A 235 -16.26 -6.64 -2.79
N THR A 236 -15.68 -7.66 -3.41
CA THR A 236 -16.38 -8.63 -4.28
C THR A 236 -17.42 -9.48 -3.57
N ASN A 237 -17.40 -9.52 -2.25
CA ASN A 237 -18.47 -10.17 -1.47
C ASN A 237 -19.78 -9.36 -1.49
N PHE A 238 -19.73 -8.08 -1.83
CA PHE A 238 -20.87 -7.15 -1.82
C PHE A 238 -21.10 -6.44 -3.15
N ASN A 239 -20.10 -6.44 -4.04
CA ASN A 239 -20.16 -5.77 -5.33
C ASN A 239 -19.81 -6.75 -6.45
N ASN A 240 -20.62 -6.76 -7.48
CA ASN A 240 -20.28 -7.47 -8.71
C ASN A 240 -19.35 -6.58 -9.55
N VAL A 241 -18.04 -6.85 -9.48
CA VAL A 241 -17.01 -6.11 -10.23
C VAL A 241 -16.79 -6.80 -11.57
N PRO A 242 -16.99 -6.13 -12.73
CA PRO A 242 -16.93 -6.76 -14.04
C PRO A 242 -15.49 -6.95 -14.55
N MET A 243 -14.68 -7.71 -13.80
CA MET A 243 -13.23 -7.85 -14.06
C MET A 243 -12.92 -8.42 -15.45
N GLU A 244 -13.67 -9.41 -15.91
CA GLU A 244 -13.49 -9.99 -17.25
C GLU A 244 -13.68 -8.94 -18.35
N MET A 245 -14.66 -8.04 -18.18
CA MET A 245 -14.90 -6.95 -19.14
C MET A 245 -13.79 -5.89 -19.05
N LEU A 246 -13.45 -5.45 -17.83
CA LEU A 246 -12.41 -4.44 -17.59
C LEU A 246 -11.04 -4.86 -18.16
N LEU A 247 -10.72 -6.14 -18.13
CA LEU A 247 -9.47 -6.69 -18.68
C LEU A 247 -9.61 -7.20 -20.12
N SER A 248 -10.82 -7.13 -20.74
CA SER A 248 -11.01 -7.61 -22.10
C SER A 248 -10.30 -6.73 -23.13
N LYS A 249 -9.83 -7.37 -24.22
CA LYS A 249 -9.17 -6.69 -25.34
C LYS A 249 -10.09 -5.67 -26.01
N ASN A 250 -11.37 -5.97 -26.15
CA ASN A 250 -12.34 -5.10 -26.81
C ASN A 250 -12.57 -3.83 -25.99
N TYR A 251 -12.82 -3.95 -24.68
CA TYR A 251 -13.01 -2.81 -23.81
C TYR A 251 -11.77 -1.90 -23.82
N ASN A 252 -10.58 -2.46 -23.64
CA ASN A 252 -9.35 -1.67 -23.60
C ASN A 252 -8.98 -1.10 -24.98
N LYS A 253 -9.36 -1.74 -26.11
CA LYS A 253 -9.24 -1.15 -27.44
C LYS A 253 -10.04 0.14 -27.58
N ASP A 254 -11.28 0.18 -27.05
CA ASP A 254 -12.11 1.38 -27.09
C ASP A 254 -11.60 2.44 -26.11
N ARG A 255 -11.17 2.06 -24.92
CA ARG A 255 -10.56 2.97 -23.94
C ARG A 255 -9.28 3.62 -24.46
N ARG A 256 -8.48 2.88 -25.19
CA ARG A 256 -7.21 3.33 -25.81
C ARG A 256 -7.41 4.48 -26.80
N LYS A 257 -8.55 4.56 -27.49
CA LYS A 257 -8.87 5.68 -28.38
C LYS A 257 -8.92 7.03 -27.67
N LEU A 258 -9.03 7.04 -26.35
CA LEU A 258 -9.01 8.26 -25.53
C LEU A 258 -7.58 8.75 -25.24
N ILE A 259 -6.56 7.96 -25.50
CA ILE A 259 -5.15 8.38 -25.41
C ILE A 259 -4.82 9.14 -26.69
N THR A 260 -4.58 10.44 -26.56
CA THR A 260 -4.26 11.35 -27.68
C THR A 260 -2.84 11.89 -27.50
N GLU A 261 -2.39 12.77 -28.38
CA GLU A 261 -1.08 13.43 -28.26
C GLU A 261 -1.01 14.40 -27.06
N ASN A 262 -2.17 14.89 -26.58
CA ASN A 262 -2.24 15.82 -25.45
C ASN A 262 -2.70 15.13 -24.17
N ALA A 263 -2.22 15.61 -23.05
CA ALA A 263 -2.60 15.17 -21.72
C ALA A 263 -4.10 15.45 -21.45
N SER A 264 -4.82 14.46 -20.98
CA SER A 264 -6.21 14.67 -20.54
C SER A 264 -6.27 15.40 -19.21
N MET A 265 -7.23 16.34 -19.12
CA MET A 265 -7.59 17.05 -17.89
C MET A 265 -8.92 16.55 -17.29
N GLU A 266 -9.42 15.42 -17.72
CA GLU A 266 -10.69 14.85 -17.27
C GLU A 266 -10.48 13.48 -16.64
N VAL A 267 -11.14 13.22 -15.53
CA VAL A 267 -11.28 11.88 -14.98
C VAL A 267 -12.33 11.15 -15.81
N ARG A 268 -11.90 10.14 -16.58
CA ARG A 268 -12.68 9.48 -17.62
C ARG A 268 -12.94 8.01 -17.31
N PRO A 269 -13.83 7.68 -16.37
CA PRO A 269 -14.22 6.28 -16.15
C PRO A 269 -14.91 5.72 -17.38
N GLY A 270 -14.76 4.43 -17.62
CA GLY A 270 -15.46 3.74 -18.67
C GLY A 270 -16.93 3.51 -18.32
N ILE A 271 -17.70 3.09 -19.30
CA ILE A 271 -19.12 2.76 -19.14
C ILE A 271 -19.31 1.28 -19.44
N ILE A 272 -19.79 0.54 -18.46
CA ILE A 272 -20.20 -0.86 -18.60
C ILE A 272 -21.65 -0.95 -18.13
N PRO A 273 -22.61 -1.25 -19.04
CA PRO A 273 -24.03 -1.28 -18.69
C PRO A 273 -24.33 -2.21 -17.52
N GLY A 274 -25.04 -1.71 -16.51
CA GLY A 274 -25.41 -2.45 -15.30
C GLY A 274 -24.30 -2.53 -14.23
N PHE A 275 -23.16 -1.90 -14.46
CA PHE A 275 -22.05 -1.89 -13.50
C PHE A 275 -21.52 -0.48 -13.24
N GLY A 276 -20.79 -0.35 -12.14
CA GLY A 276 -20.14 0.88 -11.75
C GLY A 276 -20.99 1.78 -10.87
N GLY A 277 -20.36 2.81 -10.36
CA GLY A 277 -20.95 3.81 -9.48
C GLY A 277 -20.36 5.20 -9.68
N ASN A 278 -20.70 6.11 -8.78
CA ASN A 278 -20.20 7.47 -8.82
C ASN A 278 -18.70 7.52 -8.57
N VAL A 279 -18.02 8.29 -9.40
CA VAL A 279 -16.64 8.74 -9.16
C VAL A 279 -16.70 10.11 -8.50
N VAL A 280 -16.29 10.16 -7.24
CA VAL A 280 -16.25 11.40 -6.46
C VAL A 280 -14.91 12.07 -6.72
N VAL A 281 -14.93 13.19 -7.45
CA VAL A 281 -13.74 14.00 -7.70
C VAL A 281 -13.70 15.15 -6.71
N ARG A 282 -12.61 15.28 -5.97
CA ARG A 282 -12.35 16.35 -5.00
C ARG A 282 -11.10 17.12 -5.45
N PRO A 283 -11.26 18.20 -6.24
CA PRO A 283 -10.12 18.92 -6.78
C PRO A 283 -9.21 19.45 -5.68
N LYS A 284 -7.91 19.32 -5.85
CA LYS A 284 -6.89 19.78 -4.90
C LYS A 284 -7.08 21.27 -4.57
N GLY A 285 -7.01 21.61 -3.28
CA GLY A 285 -7.18 22.97 -2.77
C GLY A 285 -8.63 23.48 -2.78
N GLN A 286 -9.62 22.66 -3.13
CA GLN A 286 -11.05 23.01 -3.11
C GLN A 286 -11.84 22.21 -2.08
N THR A 287 -11.17 21.43 -1.26
CA THR A 287 -11.79 20.64 -0.20
C THR A 287 -11.90 21.46 1.08
N ALA A 288 -13.01 21.28 1.81
CA ALA A 288 -13.18 21.92 3.12
C ALA A 288 -12.28 21.28 4.18
N GLU A 289 -11.94 20.02 3.99
CA GLU A 289 -11.05 19.26 4.87
C GLU A 289 -9.60 19.61 4.52
N SER A 290 -8.85 20.05 5.51
CA SER A 290 -7.41 20.31 5.42
C SER A 290 -6.62 19.23 6.19
N PHE A 291 -5.34 19.15 5.94
CA PHE A 291 -4.46 18.37 6.79
C PHE A 291 -4.47 18.95 8.21
N SER A 292 -4.54 18.06 9.19
CA SER A 292 -4.48 18.46 10.59
C SER A 292 -3.15 19.16 10.91
N LYS A 293 -3.21 20.13 11.84
CA LYS A 293 -2.01 20.79 12.39
C LYS A 293 -0.99 19.84 12.98
N PHE A 294 -1.40 18.64 13.37
CA PHE A 294 -0.53 17.62 13.97
C PHE A 294 0.20 16.74 12.94
N ASP A 295 0.10 17.03 11.65
CA ASP A 295 0.71 16.22 10.58
C ASP A 295 0.34 14.72 10.65
N ILE A 296 -0.88 14.43 11.10
CA ILE A 296 -1.46 13.08 11.16
C ILE A 296 -2.12 12.73 9.84
N GLY A 297 -2.09 11.46 9.49
CA GLY A 297 -2.67 10.92 8.26
C GLY A 297 -1.73 9.95 7.56
N GLU A 298 -2.05 9.61 6.32
CA GLU A 298 -1.20 8.71 5.52
C GLU A 298 0.09 9.41 5.09
N PRO A 299 1.25 8.91 5.53
CA PRO A 299 2.51 9.57 5.21
C PRO A 299 2.94 9.45 3.73
N THR A 300 2.27 8.61 2.94
CA THR A 300 2.52 8.49 1.49
C THR A 300 1.80 9.54 0.65
N VAL A 301 0.88 10.29 1.24
CA VAL A 301 0.29 11.45 0.56
C VAL A 301 1.33 12.55 0.54
N ALA A 302 2.02 12.71 -0.59
CA ALA A 302 2.98 13.78 -0.75
C ALA A 302 2.26 15.13 -0.63
N ARG A 303 2.72 15.98 0.27
CA ARG A 303 2.34 17.39 0.30
C ARG A 303 3.15 18.11 -0.77
N PHE A 304 2.62 18.17 -1.98
CA PHE A 304 3.29 18.77 -3.13
C PHE A 304 3.50 20.31 -3.00
N ASP A 305 2.95 20.94 -1.97
CA ASP A 305 2.98 22.40 -1.79
C ASP A 305 4.01 22.89 -0.76
N GLU A 306 4.65 22.01 0.00
CA GLU A 306 5.75 22.40 0.87
C GLU A 306 7.07 22.28 0.12
N PRO A 307 7.93 23.34 0.09
CA PRO A 307 9.29 23.19 -0.38
C PRO A 307 9.94 22.12 0.50
N LEU A 308 10.36 21.01 -0.14
CA LEU A 308 11.07 19.92 0.54
C LEU A 308 12.23 20.53 1.34
N PRO A 309 12.29 20.35 2.67
CA PRO A 309 13.47 20.80 3.40
C PRO A 309 14.65 19.97 2.93
N ASN A 310 15.53 20.65 2.21
CA ASN A 310 16.92 20.30 1.92
C ASN A 310 17.28 18.80 1.80
N SER A 311 17.53 18.38 0.55
CA SER A 311 18.54 17.40 0.12
C SER A 311 18.42 15.92 0.40
N LEU A 312 17.42 15.43 1.11
CA LEU A 312 17.15 14.00 1.27
C LEU A 312 15.64 13.81 1.12
N GLY A 313 15.18 13.51 -0.09
CA GLY A 313 13.76 13.37 -0.42
C GLY A 313 12.97 12.54 0.59
N GLU A 314 12.32 13.20 1.52
CA GLU A 314 11.46 12.58 2.53
C GLU A 314 10.08 12.30 1.92
N THR A 315 9.93 11.19 1.23
CA THR A 315 8.60 10.62 1.04
C THR A 315 8.24 9.82 2.28
N LYS A 316 7.30 10.31 3.02
CA LYS A 316 6.74 9.65 4.20
C LYS A 316 5.91 8.45 3.72
N GLY A 317 6.31 7.24 4.00
CA GLY A 317 5.59 6.01 3.67
C GLY A 317 5.90 4.93 4.69
N ASP A 318 4.91 4.13 5.01
CA ASP A 318 4.97 3.15 6.08
C ASP A 318 4.63 1.73 5.63
N THR A 319 4.19 1.57 4.39
CA THR A 319 3.97 0.25 3.78
C THR A 319 5.30 -0.48 3.68
N THR A 320 5.32 -1.74 4.09
CA THR A 320 6.45 -2.64 3.85
C THR A 320 6.15 -3.51 2.64
N HIS A 321 7.15 -3.78 1.84
CA HIS A 321 7.08 -4.77 0.77
C HIS A 321 8.27 -5.72 0.86
N PHE A 322 8.05 -7.00 0.55
CA PHE A 322 9.10 -7.99 0.47
C PHE A 322 8.81 -9.00 -0.64
N ASP A 323 9.89 -9.46 -1.27
CA ASP A 323 9.91 -10.48 -2.29
C ASP A 323 10.84 -11.60 -1.86
N ILE A 324 10.39 -12.84 -1.92
CA ILE A 324 11.18 -13.99 -1.51
C ILE A 324 11.06 -15.08 -2.58
N ILE A 325 12.20 -15.66 -2.97
CA ILE A 325 12.27 -16.87 -3.77
C ILE A 325 13.17 -17.85 -3.02
N ASP A 326 12.65 -19.04 -2.72
CA ASP A 326 13.42 -20.07 -2.07
C ASP A 326 14.17 -20.96 -3.08
N LYS A 327 15.04 -21.84 -2.56
CA LYS A 327 15.84 -22.76 -3.39
C LYS A 327 15.03 -23.76 -4.20
N TRP A 328 13.75 -23.95 -3.90
CA TRP A 328 12.85 -24.83 -4.63
C TRP A 328 12.01 -24.08 -5.68
N GLY A 329 12.15 -22.76 -5.76
CA GLY A 329 11.40 -21.92 -6.70
C GLY A 329 10.03 -21.48 -6.18
N ASN A 330 9.71 -21.68 -4.90
CA ASN A 330 8.53 -21.07 -4.31
C ASN A 330 8.73 -19.57 -4.24
N MET A 331 7.71 -18.81 -4.65
CA MET A 331 7.76 -17.37 -4.73
C MET A 331 6.66 -16.72 -3.89
N ILE A 332 6.99 -15.64 -3.19
CA ILE A 332 6.05 -14.83 -2.44
C ILE A 332 6.36 -13.35 -2.61
N ALA A 333 5.35 -12.56 -2.90
CA ALA A 333 5.35 -11.10 -2.80
C ALA A 333 4.38 -10.69 -1.70
N GLY A 334 4.82 -9.93 -0.73
CA GLY A 334 4.01 -9.51 0.40
C GLY A 334 4.03 -8.00 0.61
N THR A 335 2.84 -7.40 0.80
CA THR A 335 2.70 -5.95 0.98
C THR A 335 1.80 -5.65 2.18
N PRO A 336 2.28 -5.86 3.43
CA PRO A 336 1.53 -5.48 4.63
C PRO A 336 1.58 -3.97 4.86
N SER A 337 0.49 -3.38 5.37
CA SER A 337 0.40 -1.96 5.67
C SER A 337 -0.81 -1.62 6.53
N GLY A 338 -0.87 -0.38 7.01
CA GLY A 338 -2.06 0.24 7.59
C GLY A 338 -2.01 0.46 9.10
N GLY A 339 -0.99 -0.03 9.79
CA GLY A 339 -0.80 0.15 11.23
C GLY A 339 0.52 0.84 11.53
N TRP A 340 0.68 2.08 11.10
CA TRP A 340 1.88 2.90 11.38
C TRP A 340 1.66 3.83 12.55
N LEU A 341 2.72 4.45 13.00
CA LEU A 341 2.71 5.27 14.22
C LEU A 341 1.74 6.46 14.18
N GLN A 342 1.37 6.93 12.98
CA GLN A 342 0.43 8.06 12.78
C GLN A 342 -1.01 7.60 12.50
N SER A 343 -1.29 6.30 12.46
CA SER A 343 -2.63 5.79 12.11
C SER A 343 -3.62 5.90 13.28
N SER A 344 -3.21 5.46 14.46
CA SER A 344 -3.98 5.55 15.70
C SER A 344 -3.05 5.45 16.90
N PRO A 345 -3.51 5.80 18.13
CA PRO A 345 -2.74 5.55 19.34
C PRO A 345 -2.38 4.07 19.51
N ILE A 346 -1.25 3.80 20.11
CA ILE A 346 -0.89 2.45 20.58
C ILE A 346 -1.92 1.95 21.58
N ILE A 347 -2.38 0.71 21.43
CA ILE A 347 -3.15 0.02 22.46
C ILE A 347 -2.17 -0.44 23.56
N PRO A 348 -2.25 0.10 24.79
CA PRO A 348 -1.18 -0.04 25.79
C PRO A 348 -0.80 -1.48 26.12
N ASN A 349 -1.80 -2.36 26.23
CA ASN A 349 -1.59 -3.76 26.59
C ASN A 349 -1.15 -4.65 25.42
N LEU A 350 -1.24 -4.16 24.18
CA LEU A 350 -0.87 -4.91 22.98
C LEU A 350 0.43 -4.41 22.34
N GLY A 351 0.79 -3.13 22.53
CA GLY A 351 2.01 -2.54 21.98
C GLY A 351 1.95 -2.22 20.48
N PHE A 352 0.78 -2.21 19.87
CA PHE A 352 0.61 -1.81 18.47
C PHE A 352 -0.62 -0.91 18.29
N CYS A 353 -0.61 -0.13 17.22
CA CYS A 353 -1.71 0.73 16.78
C CYS A 353 -2.65 0.00 15.81
N LEU A 354 -3.88 0.48 15.67
CA LEU A 354 -4.82 -0.05 14.70
C LEU A 354 -4.60 0.57 13.33
N SER A 355 -4.98 -0.18 12.31
CA SER A 355 -5.01 0.28 10.92
C SER A 355 -6.11 1.33 10.71
N ASN A 356 -5.82 2.38 9.95
CA ASN A 356 -6.77 3.40 9.54
C ASN A 356 -7.32 3.16 8.11
N ARG A 357 -7.30 1.94 7.61
CA ARG A 357 -7.72 1.62 6.23
C ARG A 357 -9.21 1.88 5.95
N GLY A 358 -10.04 2.06 6.97
CA GLY A 358 -11.42 2.53 6.82
C GLY A 358 -11.54 3.89 6.13
N GLN A 359 -10.50 4.74 6.16
CA GLN A 359 -10.46 6.01 5.41
C GLN A 359 -10.64 5.83 3.89
N MET A 360 -10.40 4.61 3.38
CA MET A 360 -10.54 4.31 1.95
C MET A 360 -11.97 4.03 1.52
N PHE A 361 -12.92 3.94 2.44
CA PHE A 361 -14.34 3.92 2.11
C PHE A 361 -14.82 5.30 1.65
N TRP A 362 -15.80 5.30 0.75
CA TRP A 362 -16.63 6.46 0.46
C TRP A 362 -17.88 6.45 1.33
N LEU A 363 -18.42 7.64 1.63
CA LEU A 363 -19.73 7.81 2.28
C LEU A 363 -20.86 7.93 1.25
N ASP A 364 -20.54 8.06 -0.03
CA ASP A 364 -21.50 8.06 -1.13
C ASP A 364 -22.01 6.61 -1.35
N GLU A 365 -23.30 6.39 -1.12
CA GLU A 365 -23.95 5.08 -1.27
C GLU A 365 -23.90 4.53 -2.72
N LYS A 366 -23.69 5.42 -3.71
CA LYS A 366 -23.55 5.04 -5.12
C LYS A 366 -22.12 4.62 -5.48
N SER A 367 -21.17 4.77 -4.58
CA SER A 367 -19.80 4.30 -4.80
C SER A 367 -19.71 2.79 -4.56
N PRO A 368 -19.01 2.02 -5.43
CA PRO A 368 -18.75 0.60 -5.17
C PRO A 368 -17.88 0.37 -3.93
N ALA A 369 -17.12 1.39 -3.51
CA ALA A 369 -16.31 1.39 -2.29
C ALA A 369 -17.03 2.09 -1.10
N CYS A 370 -18.37 2.17 -1.11
CA CYS A 370 -19.13 2.73 -0.01
C CYS A 370 -18.95 1.91 1.27
N ILE A 371 -18.87 2.61 2.41
CA ILE A 371 -18.82 1.97 3.74
C ILE A 371 -20.07 1.14 3.98
N GLY A 372 -19.91 0.01 4.64
CA GLY A 372 -21.02 -0.85 5.03
C GLY A 372 -20.57 -1.95 5.97
N PRO A 373 -21.54 -2.59 6.71
CA PRO A 373 -21.22 -3.69 7.63
C PRO A 373 -20.48 -4.83 6.92
N LYS A 374 -19.43 -5.35 7.57
CA LYS A 374 -18.64 -6.50 7.11
C LYS A 374 -17.92 -6.31 5.78
N ARG A 375 -17.88 -5.10 5.22
CA ARG A 375 -17.16 -4.80 3.97
C ARG A 375 -15.69 -4.56 4.23
N ARG A 376 -14.84 -5.06 3.32
CA ARG A 376 -13.43 -4.71 3.26
C ARG A 376 -13.29 -3.35 2.56
N PRO A 377 -12.47 -2.43 3.07
CA PRO A 377 -12.13 -1.22 2.33
C PRO A 377 -11.34 -1.61 1.06
N ARG A 378 -11.53 -0.86 -0.01
CA ARG A 378 -10.70 -0.98 -1.18
C ARG A 378 -9.29 -0.50 -0.84
N THR A 379 -8.32 -1.40 -0.77
CA THR A 379 -6.94 -1.07 -0.38
C THR A 379 -6.05 -0.75 -1.58
N THR A 380 -4.90 -0.17 -1.29
CA THR A 380 -3.84 0.09 -2.29
C THR A 380 -2.79 -1.01 -2.34
N LEU A 381 -2.92 -2.07 -1.51
CA LEU A 381 -1.92 -3.12 -1.39
C LEU A 381 -1.91 -4.00 -2.65
N SER A 382 -0.75 -4.06 -3.31
CA SER A 382 -0.66 -4.58 -4.67
C SER A 382 0.64 -5.35 -4.94
N PRO A 383 0.89 -6.48 -4.23
CA PRO A 383 1.98 -7.36 -4.58
C PRO A 383 1.81 -7.95 -5.98
N SER A 384 2.91 -8.27 -6.64
CA SER A 384 2.93 -8.75 -8.02
C SER A 384 3.70 -10.06 -8.15
N LEU A 385 3.19 -10.96 -9.00
CA LEU A 385 3.90 -12.16 -9.43
C LEU A 385 3.76 -12.30 -10.94
N ALA A 386 4.86 -12.59 -11.63
CA ALA A 386 4.85 -12.84 -13.06
C ALA A 386 5.36 -14.26 -13.36
N LEU A 387 4.62 -14.97 -14.23
CA LEU A 387 5.06 -16.17 -14.89
C LEU A 387 5.64 -15.78 -16.25
N LYS A 388 6.66 -16.49 -16.71
CA LYS A 388 7.23 -16.37 -18.05
C LYS A 388 7.08 -17.73 -18.74
N ASP A 389 6.43 -17.77 -19.90
CA ASP A 389 6.12 -19.00 -20.61
C ASP A 389 5.45 -20.07 -19.71
N GLY A 390 4.57 -19.62 -18.79
CA GLY A 390 3.84 -20.45 -17.84
C GLY A 390 4.62 -20.88 -16.59
N LEU A 391 5.91 -20.53 -16.45
CA LEU A 391 6.75 -20.88 -15.31
C LEU A 391 6.94 -19.68 -14.36
N PRO A 392 7.02 -19.91 -13.04
CA PRO A 392 7.33 -18.85 -12.08
C PRO A 392 8.62 -18.12 -12.45
N TYR A 393 8.53 -16.78 -12.57
CA TYR A 393 9.65 -15.99 -13.05
C TYR A 393 10.08 -14.89 -12.09
N MET A 394 9.13 -14.03 -11.66
CA MET A 394 9.46 -12.85 -10.88
C MET A 394 8.37 -12.51 -9.87
N VAL A 395 8.80 -12.06 -8.69
CA VAL A 395 7.98 -11.38 -7.68
C VAL A 395 8.51 -9.97 -7.49
N PHE A 396 7.62 -9.00 -7.36
CA PHE A 396 8.01 -7.59 -7.28
C PHE A 396 6.90 -6.72 -6.70
N GLY A 397 7.29 -5.57 -6.21
CA GLY A 397 6.35 -4.56 -5.72
C GLY A 397 7.03 -3.43 -4.97
N THR A 398 6.24 -2.64 -4.29
CA THR A 398 6.70 -1.42 -3.63
C THR A 398 5.74 -0.98 -2.53
N PRO A 399 6.17 -0.33 -1.46
CA PRO A 399 5.32 0.60 -0.72
C PRO A 399 4.96 1.81 -1.61
N GLY A 400 3.97 2.64 -1.20
CA GLY A 400 3.70 3.90 -1.89
C GLY A 400 2.22 4.16 -2.21
N GLY A 401 1.27 3.53 -1.53
CA GLY A 401 -0.14 3.82 -1.71
C GLY A 401 -0.61 3.67 -3.15
N ASP A 402 -1.22 4.69 -3.71
CA ASP A 402 -1.71 4.71 -5.09
C ASP A 402 -0.59 4.59 -6.15
N GLN A 403 0.65 4.89 -5.80
CA GLN A 403 1.80 4.76 -6.70
C GLN A 403 2.27 3.31 -6.88
N GLN A 404 1.83 2.35 -6.06
CA GLN A 404 2.28 0.97 -6.15
C GLN A 404 2.13 0.37 -7.56
N ASP A 405 0.95 0.52 -8.17
CA ASP A 405 0.70 -0.01 -9.52
C ASP A 405 1.23 0.88 -10.66
N GLN A 406 1.75 2.05 -10.35
CA GLN A 406 2.48 2.89 -11.29
C GLN A 406 3.96 2.47 -11.33
N TRP A 407 4.63 2.51 -10.18
CA TRP A 407 6.07 2.18 -10.11
C TRP A 407 6.35 0.71 -10.43
N SER A 408 5.48 -0.22 -9.99
CA SER A 408 5.61 -1.64 -10.37
C SER A 408 5.48 -1.85 -11.88
N LEU A 409 4.60 -1.08 -12.54
CA LEU A 409 4.46 -1.11 -13.99
C LEU A 409 5.72 -0.61 -14.69
N HIS A 410 6.34 0.48 -14.20
CA HIS A 410 7.58 1.02 -14.79
C HIS A 410 8.70 -0.01 -14.73
N LEU A 411 8.90 -0.68 -13.59
CA LEU A 411 9.88 -1.75 -13.47
C LEU A 411 9.61 -2.85 -14.49
N PHE A 412 8.36 -3.33 -14.55
CA PHE A 412 7.98 -4.43 -15.42
C PHE A 412 8.19 -4.06 -16.91
N LEU A 413 7.69 -2.91 -17.35
CA LEU A 413 7.83 -2.45 -18.74
C LEU A 413 9.30 -2.24 -19.12
N ARG A 414 10.11 -1.62 -18.25
CA ARG A 414 11.54 -1.42 -18.48
C ARG A 414 12.30 -2.72 -18.60
N HIS A 415 11.97 -3.69 -17.78
CA HIS A 415 12.61 -5.00 -17.83
C HIS A 415 12.27 -5.76 -19.12
N ILE A 416 11.00 -5.77 -19.56
CA ILE A 416 10.56 -6.61 -20.67
C ILE A 416 10.64 -5.95 -22.05
N HIS A 417 10.58 -4.61 -22.16
CA HIS A 417 10.66 -3.88 -23.42
C HIS A 417 12.06 -3.36 -23.73
N PHE A 418 12.75 -2.84 -22.71
CA PHE A 418 14.08 -2.22 -22.91
C PHE A 418 15.21 -3.13 -22.49
N GLY A 419 14.92 -4.34 -21.98
CA GLY A 419 15.92 -5.33 -21.63
C GLY A 419 16.79 -4.98 -20.41
N LEU A 420 16.36 -3.99 -19.60
CA LEU A 420 17.08 -3.62 -18.39
C LEU A 420 17.07 -4.78 -17.39
N ASN A 421 18.17 -5.00 -16.70
CA ASN A 421 18.15 -5.91 -15.56
C ASN A 421 17.30 -5.32 -14.40
N LEU A 422 16.98 -6.13 -13.38
CA LEU A 422 16.08 -5.69 -12.31
C LEU A 422 16.58 -4.42 -11.60
N GLN A 423 17.90 -4.31 -11.35
CA GLN A 423 18.46 -3.15 -10.66
C GLN A 423 18.46 -1.92 -11.56
N GLU A 424 18.84 -2.03 -12.82
CA GLU A 424 18.77 -0.94 -13.80
C GLU A 424 17.33 -0.41 -13.94
N ALA A 425 16.36 -1.31 -14.04
CA ALA A 425 14.94 -0.93 -14.13
C ALA A 425 14.42 -0.21 -12.86
N ILE A 426 14.92 -0.59 -11.67
CA ILE A 426 14.62 0.07 -10.40
C ILE A 426 15.31 1.43 -10.30
N ASP A 427 16.55 1.52 -10.76
CA ASP A 427 17.38 2.72 -10.66
C ASP A 427 16.98 3.79 -11.68
N ALA A 428 16.36 3.43 -12.78
CA ALA A 428 15.89 4.36 -13.79
C ALA A 428 14.99 5.47 -13.21
N PRO A 429 14.97 6.69 -13.81
CA PRO A 429 14.20 7.81 -13.27
C PRO A 429 12.72 7.49 -13.05
N GLY A 430 12.22 7.79 -11.84
CA GLY A 430 10.84 7.56 -11.46
C GLY A 430 9.90 8.67 -11.95
N PHE A 431 8.62 8.31 -12.18
CA PHE A 431 7.54 9.25 -12.39
C PHE A 431 6.23 8.72 -11.81
N SER A 432 5.24 9.60 -11.62
CA SER A 432 3.90 9.21 -11.19
C SER A 432 2.89 10.32 -11.45
N THR A 433 1.61 9.96 -11.52
CA THR A 433 0.51 10.91 -11.61
C THR A 433 -0.41 10.82 -10.39
N ALA A 434 -1.05 11.93 -10.05
CA ALA A 434 -2.12 12.03 -9.05
C ALA A 434 -3.45 12.47 -9.69
N HIS A 435 -3.63 12.24 -10.99
CA HIS A 435 -4.81 12.59 -11.79
C HIS A 435 -5.99 11.64 -11.56
N PHE A 436 -6.27 11.30 -10.31
CA PHE A 436 -7.38 10.46 -9.87
C PHE A 436 -7.66 10.74 -8.40
N PRO A 437 -8.85 10.37 -7.87
CA PRO A 437 -9.14 10.50 -6.44
C PRO A 437 -8.14 9.70 -5.61
N ASN A 438 -7.38 10.41 -4.74
CA ASN A 438 -6.44 9.79 -3.83
C ASN A 438 -7.15 8.81 -2.89
N SER A 439 -6.53 7.67 -2.58
CA SER A 439 -7.11 6.68 -1.67
C SER A 439 -7.09 7.11 -0.20
N PHE A 440 -6.31 8.14 0.16
CA PHE A 440 -6.10 8.60 1.53
C PHE A 440 -6.68 9.98 1.77
N PHE A 441 -7.04 10.24 3.03
CA PHE A 441 -7.54 11.54 3.47
C PHE A 441 -6.57 12.68 3.07
N PRO A 442 -7.05 13.82 2.58
CA PRO A 442 -8.43 14.22 2.34
C PRO A 442 -9.03 13.79 0.98
N ARG A 443 -8.41 12.83 0.29
CA ARG A 443 -8.86 12.21 -0.96
C ARG A 443 -8.97 13.17 -2.14
N GLU A 444 -8.06 14.10 -2.21
CA GLU A 444 -7.97 15.07 -3.30
C GLU A 444 -7.56 14.44 -4.63
N THR A 445 -7.92 15.12 -5.70
CA THR A 445 -7.55 14.79 -7.08
C THR A 445 -6.72 15.93 -7.65
N ASP A 446 -5.48 15.67 -8.04
CA ASP A 446 -4.62 16.68 -8.69
C ASP A 446 -4.68 16.52 -10.21
N ILE A 447 -5.66 17.20 -10.81
CA ILE A 447 -5.97 17.06 -12.24
C ILE A 447 -4.79 17.50 -13.11
N GLY A 448 -4.31 16.60 -13.96
CA GLY A 448 -3.20 16.84 -14.90
C GLY A 448 -1.81 16.68 -14.31
N HIS A 449 -1.68 16.44 -12.99
CA HIS A 449 -0.40 16.33 -12.32
C HIS A 449 0.45 15.16 -12.85
N LEU A 450 1.75 15.44 -13.01
CA LEU A 450 2.80 14.48 -13.36
C LEU A 450 4.06 14.84 -12.61
N ALA A 451 4.44 14.02 -11.64
CA ALA A 451 5.72 14.12 -10.94
C ALA A 451 6.81 13.37 -11.73
N LEU A 452 7.97 13.99 -11.89
CA LEU A 452 9.17 13.42 -12.52
C LEU A 452 10.37 13.59 -11.60
N GLU A 453 11.24 12.58 -11.47
CA GLU A 453 12.56 12.79 -10.88
C GLU A 453 13.42 13.73 -11.74
N GLY A 454 14.27 14.55 -11.09
CA GLY A 454 15.14 15.52 -11.76
C GLY A 454 16.14 14.92 -12.76
N ARG A 455 16.32 13.60 -12.75
CA ARG A 455 17.20 12.84 -13.67
C ARG A 455 16.62 12.65 -15.08
N PHE A 456 15.36 13.01 -15.33
CA PHE A 456 14.83 12.97 -16.69
C PHE A 456 15.50 13.99 -17.61
N PRO A 457 15.68 13.68 -18.89
CA PRO A 457 16.20 14.64 -19.88
C PRO A 457 15.35 15.92 -19.90
N LYS A 458 15.99 17.08 -19.94
CA LYS A 458 15.30 18.38 -19.98
C LYS A 458 14.33 18.50 -21.16
N GLU A 459 14.67 17.88 -22.28
CA GLU A 459 13.81 17.88 -23.48
C GLU A 459 12.56 17.04 -23.27
N THR A 460 12.64 15.92 -22.56
CA THR A 460 11.49 15.12 -22.14
C THR A 460 10.54 15.95 -21.27
N ILE A 461 11.07 16.66 -20.27
CA ILE A 461 10.29 17.53 -19.38
C ILE A 461 9.55 18.60 -20.18
N LYS A 462 10.26 19.31 -21.09
CA LYS A 462 9.68 20.37 -21.92
C LYS A 462 8.54 19.85 -22.83
N GLU A 463 8.77 18.70 -23.46
CA GLU A 463 7.75 18.13 -24.36
C GLU A 463 6.50 17.65 -23.59
N LEU A 464 6.66 17.09 -22.38
CA LEU A 464 5.55 16.70 -21.51
C LEU A 464 4.72 17.93 -21.06
N ILE A 465 5.38 19.04 -20.72
CA ILE A 465 4.70 20.32 -20.45
C ILE A 465 3.92 20.80 -21.69
N LYS A 466 4.53 20.75 -22.87
CA LYS A 466 3.92 21.16 -24.13
C LYS A 466 2.68 20.31 -24.46
N ARG A 467 2.70 19.01 -24.14
CA ARG A 467 1.54 18.11 -24.23
C ARG A 467 0.45 18.42 -23.21
N GLY A 468 0.67 19.33 -22.30
CA GLY A 468 -0.31 19.82 -21.34
C GLY A 468 -0.28 19.14 -19.97
N HIS A 469 0.71 18.29 -19.67
CA HIS A 469 0.88 17.78 -18.30
C HIS A 469 1.27 18.92 -17.34
N LYS A 470 0.72 18.92 -16.13
CA LYS A 470 1.18 19.78 -15.03
C LYS A 470 2.37 19.12 -14.35
N VAL A 471 3.54 19.35 -14.91
CA VAL A 471 4.76 18.69 -14.46
C VAL A 471 5.31 19.34 -13.19
N SER A 472 5.56 18.53 -12.16
CA SER A 472 6.49 18.84 -11.05
C SER A 472 7.77 18.05 -11.22
N VAL A 473 8.90 18.69 -10.92
CA VAL A 473 10.21 18.02 -10.96
C VAL A 473 10.70 17.86 -9.52
N ASP A 474 10.76 16.62 -9.08
CA ASP A 474 11.19 16.24 -7.74
C ASP A 474 12.71 16.00 -7.68
N SER A 475 13.23 15.72 -6.49
CA SER A 475 14.64 15.36 -6.29
C SER A 475 15.03 14.14 -7.12
N ASP A 476 16.32 14.02 -7.45
CA ASP A 476 16.86 13.00 -8.37
C ASP A 476 16.54 11.55 -7.98
N TRP A 477 16.41 11.23 -6.71
CA TRP A 477 16.17 9.89 -6.18
C TRP A 477 14.99 9.87 -5.20
N SER A 478 13.85 10.41 -5.61
CA SER A 478 12.70 10.64 -4.72
C SER A 478 11.49 9.76 -5.00
N LEU A 479 11.34 9.20 -6.21
CA LEU A 479 10.18 8.46 -6.62
C LEU A 479 10.46 6.96 -6.77
N GLY A 480 9.61 6.13 -6.19
CA GLY A 480 9.75 4.68 -6.22
C GLY A 480 10.48 4.09 -5.02
N ARG A 481 10.07 2.89 -4.63
CA ARG A 481 10.66 2.11 -3.54
C ARG A 481 10.61 0.63 -3.87
N MET A 482 10.87 0.31 -5.14
CA MET A 482 10.73 -1.02 -5.69
C MET A 482 11.71 -2.02 -5.08
N THR A 483 11.23 -3.24 -4.87
CA THR A 483 12.05 -4.44 -4.76
C THR A 483 11.57 -5.48 -5.77
N ALA A 484 12.45 -6.39 -6.15
CA ALA A 484 12.13 -7.50 -7.02
C ALA A 484 13.08 -8.67 -6.77
N ALA A 485 12.54 -9.88 -6.93
CA ALA A 485 13.34 -11.08 -7.03
C ALA A 485 12.88 -11.88 -8.25
N SER A 486 13.82 -12.50 -8.97
CA SER A 486 13.52 -13.34 -10.12
C SER A 486 14.34 -14.63 -10.12
N MET A 487 13.82 -15.63 -10.80
CA MET A 487 14.52 -16.88 -11.08
C MET A 487 14.46 -17.14 -12.59
N ASP A 488 15.62 -17.24 -13.20
CA ASP A 488 15.77 -17.55 -14.61
C ASP A 488 16.85 -18.61 -14.79
N ASN A 489 16.50 -19.75 -15.41
CA ASN A 489 17.41 -20.88 -15.61
C ASN A 489 18.15 -21.34 -14.33
N GLY A 490 17.45 -21.34 -13.19
CA GLY A 490 17.98 -21.72 -11.88
C GLY A 490 18.87 -20.66 -11.21
N ILE A 491 19.04 -19.49 -11.84
CA ILE A 491 19.78 -18.37 -11.26
C ILE A 491 18.81 -17.45 -10.54
N LEU A 492 19.02 -17.28 -9.23
CA LEU A 492 18.28 -16.33 -8.40
C LEU A 492 18.90 -14.94 -8.51
N LYS A 493 18.06 -13.92 -8.71
CA LYS A 493 18.46 -12.52 -8.77
C LYS A 493 17.60 -11.72 -7.81
N GLY A 494 18.19 -10.77 -7.10
CA GLY A 494 17.46 -9.84 -6.24
C GLY A 494 17.91 -8.41 -6.55
N ALA A 495 16.97 -7.47 -6.50
CA ALA A 495 17.24 -6.05 -6.66
C ALA A 495 16.41 -5.24 -5.66
N ALA A 496 16.97 -4.15 -5.18
CA ALA A 496 16.32 -3.27 -4.23
C ALA A 496 16.61 -1.80 -4.51
N ASN A 497 15.65 -0.98 -4.20
CA ASN A 497 15.70 0.46 -4.40
C ASN A 497 16.76 1.11 -3.50
N PRO A 498 17.69 1.92 -4.04
CA PRO A 498 18.66 2.67 -3.27
C PRO A 498 18.08 3.93 -2.62
N ARG A 499 16.89 4.37 -3.05
CA ARG A 499 16.23 5.59 -2.55
C ARG A 499 15.91 5.43 -1.08
N PHE A 500 16.18 6.44 -0.28
CA PHE A 500 15.94 6.47 1.17
C PHE A 500 16.75 5.45 1.98
N MET A 501 17.63 4.67 1.36
CA MET A 501 18.47 3.66 2.01
C MET A 501 17.64 2.63 2.83
N GLN A 502 16.46 2.24 2.33
CA GLN A 502 15.50 1.37 3.01
C GLN A 502 15.28 0.03 2.31
N GLY A 503 15.88 -0.19 1.14
CA GLY A 503 15.77 -1.42 0.37
C GLY A 503 16.99 -2.32 0.54
N TYR A 504 16.74 -3.64 0.64
CA TYR A 504 17.79 -4.65 0.78
C TYR A 504 17.53 -5.79 -0.20
N ALA A 505 18.59 -6.24 -0.91
CA ALA A 505 18.60 -7.48 -1.67
C ALA A 505 19.64 -8.41 -1.05
N ILE A 506 19.21 -9.57 -0.57
CA ILE A 506 20.07 -10.51 0.17
C ILE A 506 19.88 -11.91 -0.42
N GLY A 507 20.99 -12.59 -0.78
CA GLY A 507 21.03 -13.99 -1.15
C GLY A 507 21.79 -14.84 -0.11
N ARG A 508 21.38 -16.11 0.01
CA ARG A 508 22.06 -17.11 0.85
C ARG A 508 22.43 -18.34 0.02
#